data_82b4c8e0f638f38451fc42d5d8678f09
#
_entry.id   82b4c8e0f638f38451fc42d5d8678f09
#
_cell.length_a   1.000
_cell.length_b   1.000
_cell.length_c   1.000
_cell.angle_alpha   90.00
_cell.angle_beta   90.00
_cell.angle_gamma   90.00
#
_symmetry.space_group_name_H-M   'P 1'
#
loop_
_entity.id
_entity.type
_entity.pdbx_description
1 polymer ?
#
loop_
_entity_poly.entity_id
_entity_poly.type
_entity_poly.pdbx_seq_one_letter_code
_entity_poly.pdbx_strand_id
1 'polypeptide(L)'
;MANRFKFFLSHLAISLLIALIVIGLVFFVWYPSPLATAVGVTQVFLMMLAIDVIVGPFFGLLVYKQGKKSLKFDLSVVIGIQVAALCYGLFSIEQGRPVWIAYNVDSFELVRKNEIINDHIDQALLQYQNVPWFKPQYVAVQFATDIKKRNDDLFTEVLGGISIAQKPERYVDFSKATTQLKQRAKSLDMLKQYNDAQQVDRILSKYPQATGFVPLKANAVDMTVLINKDKGEVVKIVDLRPWK
;
A
#
# COMPACT_ATOMS: atom_id res chain seq x y z
N MET A 1 -20.04 -39.81 -9.92
CA MET A 1 -19.19 -38.72 -10.51
C MET A 1 -19.87 -37.36 -10.46
N ALA A 2 -21.15 -37.25 -10.79
CA ALA A 2 -21.88 -35.96 -10.81
C ALA A 2 -21.79 -35.13 -9.51
N ASN A 3 -21.97 -35.75 -8.33
CA ASN A 3 -21.95 -35.03 -7.06
C ASN A 3 -20.56 -34.49 -6.67
N ARG A 4 -19.50 -35.23 -7.02
CA ARG A 4 -18.11 -34.79 -6.81
C ARG A 4 -17.78 -33.54 -7.63
N PHE A 5 -18.23 -33.53 -8.90
CA PHE A 5 -18.01 -32.41 -9.78
C PHE A 5 -18.86 -31.18 -9.43
N LYS A 6 -20.10 -31.40 -8.97
CA LYS A 6 -20.95 -30.35 -8.44
C LYS A 6 -20.32 -29.68 -7.22
N PHE A 7 -19.79 -30.48 -6.27
CA PHE A 7 -19.07 -29.95 -5.11
C PHE A 7 -17.87 -29.09 -5.53
N PHE A 8 -17.02 -29.62 -6.43
CA PHE A 8 -15.86 -28.89 -6.95
C PHE A 8 -16.25 -27.54 -7.56
N LEU A 9 -17.25 -27.51 -8.46
CA LEU A 9 -17.70 -26.29 -9.10
C LEU A 9 -18.28 -25.28 -8.10
N SER A 10 -19.05 -25.76 -7.13
CA SER A 10 -19.62 -24.89 -6.07
C SER A 10 -18.50 -24.31 -5.21
N HIS A 11 -17.52 -25.12 -4.80
CA HIS A 11 -16.38 -24.67 -4.02
C HIS A 11 -15.55 -23.65 -4.79
N LEU A 12 -15.24 -23.92 -6.07
CA LEU A 12 -14.51 -23.01 -6.96
C LEU A 12 -15.26 -21.67 -7.13
N ALA A 13 -16.57 -21.71 -7.34
CA ALA A 13 -17.38 -20.50 -7.49
C ALA A 13 -17.38 -19.65 -6.21
N ILE A 14 -17.50 -20.29 -5.04
CA ILE A 14 -17.43 -19.57 -3.76
C ILE A 14 -16.03 -18.98 -3.54
N SER A 15 -14.97 -19.75 -3.79
CA SER A 15 -13.58 -19.26 -3.66
C SER A 15 -13.31 -18.08 -4.60
N LEU A 16 -13.80 -18.15 -5.84
CA LEU A 16 -13.69 -17.05 -6.80
C LEU A 16 -14.43 -15.79 -6.34
N LEU A 17 -15.66 -15.96 -5.81
CA LEU A 17 -16.42 -14.83 -5.27
C LEU A 17 -15.69 -14.15 -4.11
N ILE A 18 -15.16 -14.94 -3.17
CA ILE A 18 -14.35 -14.42 -2.06
C ILE A 18 -13.12 -13.69 -2.59
N ALA A 19 -12.41 -14.28 -3.55
CA ALA A 19 -11.22 -13.65 -4.16
C ALA A 19 -11.55 -12.31 -4.81
N LEU A 20 -12.69 -12.17 -5.50
CA LEU A 20 -13.12 -10.89 -6.09
C LEU A 20 -13.40 -9.82 -5.03
N ILE A 21 -14.04 -10.21 -3.92
CA ILE A 21 -14.28 -9.28 -2.79
C ILE A 21 -12.94 -8.82 -2.20
N VAL A 22 -12.02 -9.75 -1.99
CA VAL A 22 -10.69 -9.47 -1.44
C VAL A 22 -9.85 -8.59 -2.38
N ILE A 23 -9.91 -8.83 -3.69
CA ILE A 23 -9.31 -7.96 -4.72
C ILE A 23 -9.84 -6.53 -4.59
N GLY A 24 -11.17 -6.41 -4.45
CA GLY A 24 -11.82 -5.11 -4.26
C GLY A 24 -11.30 -4.39 -3.00
N LEU A 25 -11.24 -5.08 -1.86
CA LEU A 25 -10.72 -4.53 -0.62
C LEU A 25 -9.26 -4.08 -0.77
N VAL A 26 -8.40 -4.94 -1.30
CA VAL A 26 -6.96 -4.64 -1.39
C VAL A 26 -6.70 -3.49 -2.35
N PHE A 27 -7.19 -3.52 -3.59
CA PHE A 27 -6.81 -2.52 -4.60
C PHE A 27 -7.59 -1.21 -4.55
N PHE A 28 -8.79 -1.17 -3.97
CA PHE A 28 -9.56 0.08 -3.87
C PHE A 28 -9.51 0.72 -2.49
N VAL A 29 -9.21 -0.06 -1.44
CA VAL A 29 -9.22 0.46 -0.07
C VAL A 29 -7.81 0.55 0.50
N TRP A 30 -7.05 -0.56 0.52
CA TRP A 30 -5.74 -0.58 1.18
C TRP A 30 -4.59 -0.09 0.29
N TYR A 31 -4.59 -0.44 -0.99
CA TYR A 31 -3.53 -0.11 -1.96
C TYR A 31 -4.10 0.59 -3.20
N PRO A 32 -4.74 1.76 -3.05
CA PRO A 32 -5.31 2.44 -4.22
C PRO A 32 -4.22 2.75 -5.25
N SER A 33 -4.57 2.58 -6.54
CA SER A 33 -3.64 2.84 -7.65
C SER A 33 -3.04 4.26 -7.58
N PRO A 34 -1.70 4.40 -7.77
CA PRO A 34 -0.70 3.40 -8.17
C PRO A 34 0.06 2.73 -6.99
N LEU A 35 -0.42 2.86 -5.74
CA LEU A 35 0.33 2.47 -4.54
C LEU A 35 0.61 0.96 -4.44
N ALA A 36 -0.25 0.12 -5.04
CA ALA A 36 0.02 -1.32 -5.11
C ALA A 36 1.32 -1.63 -5.88
N THR A 37 1.59 -0.91 -6.96
CA THR A 37 2.85 -0.99 -7.71
C THR A 37 4.01 -0.38 -6.94
N ALA A 38 3.79 0.76 -6.30
CA ALA A 38 4.79 1.46 -5.49
C ALA A 38 5.34 0.57 -4.36
N VAL A 39 4.48 -0.22 -3.70
CA VAL A 39 4.86 -1.17 -2.64
C VAL A 39 5.34 -2.51 -3.19
N GLY A 40 4.98 -2.86 -4.45
CA GLY A 40 5.33 -4.14 -5.07
C GLY A 40 4.43 -5.32 -4.63
N VAL A 41 3.26 -5.04 -4.05
CA VAL A 41 2.36 -6.08 -3.50
C VAL A 41 1.60 -6.85 -4.56
N THR A 42 1.40 -6.29 -5.75
CA THR A 42 0.46 -6.79 -6.77
C THR A 42 0.74 -8.26 -7.13
N GLN A 43 1.98 -8.58 -7.47
CA GLN A 43 2.33 -9.93 -7.94
C GLN A 43 2.19 -10.97 -6.82
N VAL A 44 2.68 -10.67 -5.62
CA VAL A 44 2.64 -11.59 -4.47
C VAL A 44 1.18 -11.84 -4.05
N PHE A 45 0.37 -10.79 -3.99
CA PHE A 45 -1.03 -10.89 -3.65
C PHE A 45 -1.85 -11.70 -4.66
N LEU A 46 -1.69 -11.42 -5.96
CA LEU A 46 -2.41 -12.16 -6.99
C LEU A 46 -1.98 -13.64 -7.05
N MET A 47 -0.69 -13.93 -6.84
CA MET A 47 -0.20 -15.31 -6.76
C MET A 47 -0.82 -16.05 -5.55
N MET A 48 -0.86 -15.41 -4.39
CA MET A 48 -1.50 -15.96 -3.19
C MET A 48 -2.98 -16.30 -3.46
N LEU A 49 -3.74 -15.37 -4.04
CA LEU A 49 -5.15 -15.62 -4.37
C LEU A 49 -5.34 -16.71 -5.41
N ALA A 50 -4.48 -16.76 -6.44
CA ALA A 50 -4.56 -17.81 -7.46
C ALA A 50 -4.36 -19.20 -6.85
N ILE A 51 -3.39 -19.34 -5.95
CA ILE A 51 -3.15 -20.59 -5.21
C ILE A 51 -4.41 -20.94 -4.40
N ASP A 52 -4.95 -20.01 -3.66
CA ASP A 52 -6.10 -20.23 -2.79
C ASP A 52 -7.36 -20.66 -3.57
N VAL A 53 -7.65 -19.99 -4.70
CA VAL A 53 -8.79 -20.28 -5.56
C VAL A 53 -8.67 -21.65 -6.24
N ILE A 54 -7.46 -22.08 -6.59
CA ILE A 54 -7.24 -23.33 -7.35
C ILE A 54 -7.05 -24.52 -6.41
N VAL A 55 -6.15 -24.38 -5.43
CA VAL A 55 -5.67 -25.51 -4.61
C VAL A 55 -6.75 -26.03 -3.67
N GLY A 56 -7.52 -25.15 -3.04
CA GLY A 56 -8.60 -25.56 -2.15
C GLY A 56 -9.67 -26.43 -2.83
N PRO A 57 -10.33 -25.95 -3.90
CA PRO A 57 -11.29 -26.77 -4.66
C PRO A 57 -10.68 -28.04 -5.23
N PHE A 58 -9.42 -28.01 -5.69
CA PHE A 58 -8.72 -29.18 -6.22
C PHE A 58 -8.53 -30.25 -5.14
N PHE A 59 -8.06 -29.91 -3.94
CA PHE A 59 -7.98 -30.84 -2.83
C PHE A 59 -9.38 -31.33 -2.40
N GLY A 60 -10.38 -30.47 -2.37
CA GLY A 60 -11.75 -30.86 -2.16
C GLY A 60 -12.24 -31.93 -3.15
N LEU A 61 -11.88 -31.77 -4.45
CA LEU A 61 -12.17 -32.74 -5.48
C LEU A 61 -11.45 -34.07 -5.23
N LEU A 62 -10.18 -34.06 -4.83
CA LEU A 62 -9.40 -35.28 -4.56
C LEU A 62 -9.97 -36.07 -3.37
N VAL A 63 -10.31 -35.37 -2.31
CA VAL A 63 -10.78 -35.98 -1.05
C VAL A 63 -12.23 -36.46 -1.15
N TYR A 64 -13.05 -35.84 -2.04
CA TYR A 64 -14.47 -36.18 -2.18
C TYR A 64 -14.68 -37.59 -2.67
N LYS A 65 -15.19 -38.46 -1.78
CA LYS A 65 -15.62 -39.84 -2.09
C LYS A 65 -17.01 -40.07 -1.54
N GLN A 66 -17.98 -40.30 -2.42
CA GLN A 66 -19.38 -40.54 -2.05
C GLN A 66 -19.50 -41.78 -1.18
N GLY A 67 -20.27 -41.70 -0.09
CA GLY A 67 -20.44 -42.81 0.85
C GLY A 67 -19.35 -42.97 1.92
N LYS A 68 -18.27 -42.18 1.87
CA LYS A 68 -17.23 -42.19 2.90
C LYS A 68 -17.78 -41.60 4.22
N LYS A 69 -17.68 -42.36 5.34
CA LYS A 69 -18.18 -41.90 6.66
C LYS A 69 -17.49 -40.60 7.14
N SER A 70 -16.19 -40.44 6.86
CA SER A 70 -15.41 -39.25 7.25
C SER A 70 -15.49 -38.09 6.24
N LEU A 71 -16.29 -38.16 5.16
CA LEU A 71 -16.30 -37.19 4.08
C LEU A 71 -16.50 -35.74 4.58
N LYS A 72 -17.45 -35.52 5.49
CA LYS A 72 -17.73 -34.17 6.03
C LYS A 72 -16.53 -33.63 6.81
N PHE A 73 -15.87 -34.46 7.61
CA PHE A 73 -14.68 -34.11 8.36
C PHE A 73 -13.51 -33.76 7.41
N ASP A 74 -13.23 -34.62 6.42
CA ASP A 74 -12.15 -34.42 5.47
C ASP A 74 -12.32 -33.10 4.68
N LEU A 75 -13.55 -32.81 4.21
CA LEU A 75 -13.85 -31.56 3.53
C LEU A 75 -13.76 -30.34 4.46
N SER A 76 -14.17 -30.48 5.72
CA SER A 76 -14.03 -29.41 6.71
C SER A 76 -12.56 -29.08 6.97
N VAL A 77 -11.69 -30.07 7.01
CA VAL A 77 -10.24 -29.87 7.15
C VAL A 77 -9.67 -29.11 5.96
N VAL A 78 -10.02 -29.51 4.73
CA VAL A 78 -9.55 -28.80 3.51
C VAL A 78 -10.02 -27.35 3.51
N ILE A 79 -11.31 -27.10 3.78
CA ILE A 79 -11.86 -25.74 3.81
C ILE A 79 -11.22 -24.95 4.97
N GLY A 80 -11.05 -25.57 6.14
CA GLY A 80 -10.42 -24.92 7.31
C GLY A 80 -9.00 -24.45 7.04
N ILE A 81 -8.19 -25.29 6.41
CA ILE A 81 -6.81 -24.93 6.00
C ILE A 81 -6.84 -23.79 4.99
N GLN A 82 -7.72 -23.83 3.99
CA GLN A 82 -7.85 -22.77 2.99
C GLN A 82 -8.24 -21.43 3.63
N VAL A 83 -9.25 -21.43 4.50
CA VAL A 83 -9.66 -20.22 5.21
C VAL A 83 -8.54 -19.66 6.09
N ALA A 84 -7.83 -20.54 6.80
CA ALA A 84 -6.69 -20.13 7.64
C ALA A 84 -5.56 -19.51 6.79
N ALA A 85 -5.24 -20.10 5.64
CA ALA A 85 -4.24 -19.57 4.71
C ALA A 85 -4.65 -18.20 4.14
N LEU A 86 -5.92 -18.04 3.73
CA LEU A 86 -6.46 -16.77 3.26
C LEU A 86 -6.39 -15.70 4.35
N CYS A 87 -6.83 -16.03 5.58
CA CYS A 87 -6.79 -15.09 6.71
C CYS A 87 -5.36 -14.65 7.03
N TYR A 88 -4.41 -15.59 7.05
CA TYR A 88 -2.99 -15.27 7.27
C TYR A 88 -2.41 -14.41 6.15
N GLY A 89 -2.73 -14.73 4.89
CA GLY A 89 -2.31 -13.94 3.75
C GLY A 89 -2.88 -12.51 3.78
N LEU A 90 -4.17 -12.36 4.09
CA LEU A 90 -4.81 -11.06 4.24
C LEU A 90 -4.22 -10.25 5.41
N PHE A 91 -3.94 -10.90 6.54
CA PHE A 91 -3.24 -10.26 7.65
C PHE A 91 -1.88 -9.74 7.23
N SER A 92 -1.08 -10.53 6.49
CA SER A 92 0.24 -10.13 6.01
C SER A 92 0.16 -8.94 5.04
N ILE A 93 -0.81 -8.95 4.12
CA ILE A 93 -1.09 -7.84 3.20
C ILE A 93 -1.54 -6.59 3.97
N GLU A 94 -2.39 -6.73 4.99
CA GLU A 94 -2.86 -5.63 5.83
C GLU A 94 -1.70 -4.98 6.61
N GLN A 95 -0.77 -5.76 7.13
CA GLN A 95 0.42 -5.24 7.82
C GLN A 95 1.37 -4.48 6.86
N GLY A 96 1.46 -4.90 5.61
CA GLY A 96 2.28 -4.25 4.58
C GLY A 96 1.61 -3.06 3.89
N ARG A 97 0.35 -2.72 4.21
CA ARG A 97 -0.38 -1.67 3.50
C ARG A 97 0.18 -0.27 3.77
N PRO A 98 0.18 0.64 2.78
CA PRO A 98 0.51 2.04 2.99
C PRO A 98 -0.54 2.70 3.90
N VAL A 99 -0.09 3.44 4.89
CA VAL A 99 -0.95 4.13 5.86
C VAL A 99 -0.71 5.63 5.89
N TRP A 100 0.52 6.07 5.64
CA TRP A 100 0.86 7.47 5.57
C TRP A 100 1.64 7.80 4.30
N ILE A 101 1.38 8.97 3.75
CA ILE A 101 2.16 9.61 2.69
C ILE A 101 2.76 10.84 3.34
N ALA A 102 3.97 10.68 3.87
CA ALA A 102 4.61 11.67 4.72
C ALA A 102 5.48 12.60 3.87
N TYR A 103 5.19 13.90 3.89
CA TYR A 103 6.03 14.91 3.25
C TYR A 103 7.22 15.26 4.14
N ASN A 104 8.42 14.95 3.67
CA ASN A 104 9.68 15.17 4.36
C ASN A 104 10.60 16.04 3.51
N VAL A 105 10.81 17.29 3.89
CA VAL A 105 11.67 18.30 3.28
C VAL A 105 11.36 18.61 1.81
N ASP A 106 11.63 17.70 0.87
CA ASP A 106 11.52 17.91 -0.58
C ASP A 106 10.93 16.69 -1.33
N SER A 107 10.54 15.68 -0.60
CA SER A 107 9.96 14.44 -1.14
C SER A 107 8.84 13.93 -0.23
N PHE A 108 7.97 13.12 -0.80
CA PHE A 108 7.08 12.27 -0.02
C PHE A 108 7.76 10.93 0.25
N GLU A 109 7.39 10.31 1.36
CA GLU A 109 7.76 8.95 1.71
C GLU A 109 6.49 8.13 1.96
N LEU A 110 6.41 6.96 1.33
CA LEU A 110 5.30 6.04 1.52
C LEU A 110 5.59 5.16 2.73
N VAL A 111 4.85 5.37 3.82
CA VAL A 111 5.03 4.63 5.07
C VAL A 111 3.99 3.52 5.15
N ARG A 112 4.46 2.27 5.29
CA ARG A 112 3.62 1.10 5.51
C ARG A 112 3.33 0.91 7.00
N LYS A 113 2.23 0.22 7.30
CA LYS A 113 1.80 -0.03 8.69
C LYS A 113 2.89 -0.71 9.53
N ASN A 114 3.59 -1.69 8.97
CA ASN A 114 4.66 -2.43 9.64
C ASN A 114 6.00 -1.67 9.73
N GLU A 115 6.08 -0.47 9.18
CA GLU A 115 7.29 0.39 9.26
C GLU A 115 7.19 1.46 10.33
N ILE A 116 6.02 1.61 10.94
CA ILE A 116 5.81 2.64 11.96
C ILE A 116 6.61 2.29 13.21
N ILE A 117 7.38 3.25 13.70
CA ILE A 117 8.10 3.17 14.96
C ILE A 117 7.19 3.69 16.07
N ASN A 118 6.84 2.82 17.00
CA ASN A 118 5.89 3.10 18.07
C ASN A 118 6.52 3.50 19.40
N ASP A 119 7.84 3.63 19.47
CA ASP A 119 8.59 3.84 20.73
C ASP A 119 8.14 5.11 21.47
N HIS A 120 7.70 6.12 20.75
CA HIS A 120 7.21 7.40 21.29
C HIS A 120 5.83 7.76 20.76
N ILE A 121 4.98 6.77 20.49
CA ILE A 121 3.64 6.98 19.94
C ILE A 121 2.74 7.82 20.87
N ASP A 122 2.98 7.75 22.16
CA ASP A 122 2.33 8.56 23.20
C ASP A 122 2.60 10.06 23.05
N GLN A 123 3.73 10.45 22.45
CA GLN A 123 4.10 11.83 22.16
C GLN A 123 3.50 12.35 20.86
N ALA A 124 2.94 11.48 20.00
CA ALA A 124 2.27 11.87 18.78
C ALA A 124 0.93 12.57 19.08
N LEU A 125 0.50 13.45 18.18
CA LEU A 125 -0.85 14.01 18.25
C LEU A 125 -1.89 12.88 18.19
N LEU A 126 -2.97 12.99 18.94
CA LEU A 126 -3.99 11.92 19.10
C LEU A 126 -4.45 11.33 17.75
N GLN A 127 -4.58 12.16 16.73
CA GLN A 127 -5.00 11.73 15.39
C GLN A 127 -3.95 10.86 14.66
N TYR A 128 -2.69 10.86 15.11
CA TYR A 128 -1.60 10.08 14.49
C TYR A 128 -1.15 8.89 15.36
N GLN A 129 -1.71 8.73 16.55
CA GLN A 129 -1.44 7.57 17.40
C GLN A 129 -2.01 6.26 16.86
N ASN A 130 -3.01 6.37 15.98
CA ASN A 130 -3.61 5.21 15.32
C ASN A 130 -3.52 5.37 13.80
N VAL A 131 -3.21 4.25 13.14
CA VAL A 131 -3.16 4.24 11.67
C VAL A 131 -4.57 4.31 11.05
N PRO A 132 -4.77 5.02 9.94
CA PRO A 132 -6.05 5.05 9.24
C PRO A 132 -6.44 3.64 8.75
N TRP A 133 -7.71 3.26 8.93
CA TRP A 133 -8.25 1.95 8.55
C TRP A 133 -8.40 1.74 7.03
N PHE A 134 -8.62 2.83 6.31
CA PHE A 134 -8.89 2.81 4.87
C PHE A 134 -7.66 3.25 4.07
N LYS A 135 -7.85 4.26 3.23
CA LYS A 135 -6.79 4.79 2.36
C LYS A 135 -5.70 5.48 3.18
N PRO A 136 -4.44 5.47 2.68
CA PRO A 136 -3.38 6.25 3.30
C PRO A 136 -3.73 7.74 3.32
N GLN A 137 -3.27 8.42 4.37
CA GLN A 137 -3.48 9.85 4.57
C GLN A 137 -2.18 10.62 4.42
N TYR A 138 -2.29 11.88 4.01
CA TYR A 138 -1.16 12.78 3.90
C TYR A 138 -0.84 13.40 5.25
N VAL A 139 0.44 13.45 5.58
CA VAL A 139 0.98 14.14 6.75
C VAL A 139 2.23 14.92 6.35
N ALA A 140 2.60 15.94 7.11
CA ALA A 140 3.90 16.56 7.01
C ALA A 140 4.78 16.13 8.18
N VAL A 141 6.08 16.04 7.94
CA VAL A 141 7.07 15.69 8.96
C VAL A 141 7.75 16.97 9.44
N GLN A 142 7.86 17.13 10.75
CA GLN A 142 8.56 18.24 11.37
C GLN A 142 9.72 17.72 12.22
N PHE A 143 10.91 18.27 12.01
CA PHE A 143 12.06 17.94 12.84
C PHE A 143 11.82 18.37 14.30
N ALA A 144 12.40 17.62 15.23
CA ALA A 144 12.38 17.99 16.63
C ALA A 144 13.02 19.37 16.82
N THR A 145 12.42 20.20 17.67
CA THR A 145 13.00 21.50 18.09
C THR A 145 14.17 21.32 19.06
N ASP A 146 14.12 20.27 19.85
CA ASP A 146 15.21 19.86 20.74
C ASP A 146 16.39 19.30 19.94
N ILE A 147 17.59 19.85 20.16
CA ILE A 147 18.80 19.48 19.41
C ILE A 147 19.19 18.03 19.62
N LYS A 148 19.05 17.51 20.86
CA LYS A 148 19.40 16.13 21.17
C LYS A 148 18.48 15.17 20.41
N LYS A 149 17.17 15.38 20.50
CA LYS A 149 16.18 14.58 19.77
C LYS A 149 16.39 14.64 18.26
N ARG A 150 16.74 15.81 17.74
CA ARG A 150 17.05 16.00 16.30
C ARG A 150 18.30 15.22 15.88
N ASN A 151 19.35 15.22 16.71
CA ASN A 151 20.55 14.45 16.46
C ASN A 151 20.26 12.94 16.54
N ASP A 152 19.46 12.49 17.51
CA ASP A 152 19.03 11.10 17.64
C ASP A 152 18.23 10.64 16.40
N ASP A 153 17.35 11.49 15.87
CA ASP A 153 16.62 11.23 14.63
C ASP A 153 17.59 11.06 13.45
N LEU A 154 18.55 11.97 13.28
CA LEU A 154 19.57 11.89 12.23
C LEU A 154 20.47 10.64 12.37
N PHE A 155 20.89 10.30 13.58
CA PHE A 155 21.65 9.09 13.84
C PHE A 155 20.86 7.82 13.48
N THR A 156 19.59 7.79 13.83
CA THR A 156 18.69 6.67 13.54
C THR A 156 18.47 6.52 12.03
N GLU A 157 18.40 7.64 11.31
CA GLU A 157 18.26 7.63 9.85
C GLU A 157 19.54 7.16 9.16
N VAL A 158 20.70 7.72 9.52
CA VAL A 158 21.98 7.43 8.85
C VAL A 158 22.50 6.04 9.18
N LEU A 159 22.41 5.60 10.42
CA LEU A 159 22.98 4.32 10.88
C LEU A 159 21.93 3.19 10.91
N GLY A 160 20.68 3.51 11.20
CA GLY A 160 19.60 2.53 11.34
C GLY A 160 18.72 2.39 10.10
N GLY A 161 18.83 3.29 9.12
CA GLY A 161 17.99 3.31 7.94
C GLY A 161 16.51 3.61 8.24
N ILE A 162 16.22 4.16 9.43
CA ILE A 162 14.86 4.48 9.87
C ILE A 162 14.60 5.96 9.58
N SER A 163 13.78 6.23 8.58
CA SER A 163 13.38 7.61 8.26
C SER A 163 12.54 8.23 9.37
N ILE A 164 12.71 9.53 9.56
CA ILE A 164 11.84 10.31 10.46
C ILE A 164 10.36 10.27 9.99
N ALA A 165 10.10 9.97 8.73
CA ALA A 165 8.75 9.72 8.21
C ALA A 165 8.06 8.49 8.83
N GLN A 166 8.79 7.58 9.46
CA GLN A 166 8.27 6.40 10.15
C GLN A 166 7.90 6.67 11.62
N LYS A 167 8.09 7.92 12.10
CA LYS A 167 7.91 8.34 13.49
C LYS A 167 6.67 9.23 13.65
N PRO A 168 5.51 8.71 14.10
CA PRO A 168 4.26 9.48 14.20
C PRO A 168 4.37 10.72 15.13
N GLU A 169 5.26 10.71 16.12
CA GLU A 169 5.52 11.84 17.01
C GLU A 169 6.14 13.06 16.29
N ARG A 170 6.56 12.87 15.02
CA ARG A 170 7.05 13.92 14.13
C ARG A 170 5.98 14.43 13.16
N TYR A 171 4.77 13.85 13.19
CA TYR A 171 3.72 14.22 12.26
C TYR A 171 3.00 15.50 12.69
N VAL A 172 2.77 16.34 11.71
CA VAL A 172 1.93 17.52 11.81
C VAL A 172 0.94 17.54 10.65
N ASP A 173 -0.07 18.40 10.77
CA ASP A 173 -1.06 18.57 9.70
C ASP A 173 -0.38 18.89 8.37
N PHE A 174 -0.84 18.25 7.31
CA PHE A 174 -0.26 18.37 5.98
C PHE A 174 -0.27 19.81 5.44
N SER A 175 -1.24 20.63 5.87
CA SER A 175 -1.29 22.06 5.51
C SER A 175 -0.05 22.83 5.91
N LYS A 176 0.70 22.39 6.93
CA LYS A 176 1.98 22.99 7.35
C LYS A 176 3.06 22.90 6.28
N ALA A 177 2.94 21.93 5.33
CA ALA A 177 3.87 21.76 4.22
C ALA A 177 3.55 22.62 3.00
N THR A 178 2.41 23.29 2.93
CA THR A 178 1.93 24.02 1.74
C THR A 178 2.97 24.97 1.15
N THR A 179 3.60 25.80 1.97
CA THR A 179 4.63 26.74 1.51
C THR A 179 5.85 26.03 0.96
N GLN A 180 6.31 25.00 1.64
CA GLN A 180 7.48 24.21 1.25
C GLN A 180 7.20 23.43 -0.04
N LEU A 181 6.00 22.85 -0.18
CA LEU A 181 5.54 22.19 -1.42
C LEU A 181 5.62 23.16 -2.62
N LYS A 182 5.11 24.39 -2.49
CA LYS A 182 5.19 25.41 -3.55
C LYS A 182 6.63 25.69 -3.97
N GLN A 183 7.54 25.79 -3.01
CA GLN A 183 8.94 26.13 -3.25
C GLN A 183 9.75 24.97 -3.82
N ARG A 184 9.46 23.74 -3.39
CA ARG A 184 10.25 22.52 -3.69
C ARG A 184 9.70 21.72 -4.89
N ALA A 185 8.47 21.97 -5.33
CA ALA A 185 7.91 21.29 -6.49
C ALA A 185 8.73 21.58 -7.76
N LYS A 186 9.12 20.49 -8.42
CA LYS A 186 9.93 20.50 -9.65
C LYS A 186 9.06 20.75 -10.88
N SER A 187 9.68 21.17 -12.00
CA SER A 187 8.99 21.33 -13.29
C SER A 187 8.56 19.99 -13.86
N LEU A 188 7.33 19.90 -14.40
CA LEU A 188 6.78 18.70 -15.04
C LEU A 188 7.64 18.20 -16.22
N ASP A 189 8.34 19.10 -16.94
CA ASP A 189 9.20 18.74 -18.07
C ASP A 189 10.35 17.82 -17.68
N MET A 190 10.80 17.89 -16.41
CA MET A 190 11.86 17.02 -15.92
C MET A 190 11.44 15.54 -15.93
N LEU A 191 10.14 15.24 -15.87
CA LEU A 191 9.64 13.85 -15.90
C LEU A 191 9.98 13.15 -17.22
N LYS A 192 10.10 13.90 -18.33
CA LYS A 192 10.48 13.36 -19.65
C LYS A 192 11.94 12.87 -19.70
N GLN A 193 12.77 13.28 -18.74
CA GLN A 193 14.16 12.80 -18.64
C GLN A 193 14.25 11.36 -18.10
N TYR A 194 13.23 10.90 -17.39
CA TYR A 194 13.22 9.62 -16.67
C TYR A 194 12.14 8.66 -17.16
N ASN A 195 11.25 9.12 -18.05
CA ASN A 195 10.10 8.38 -18.55
C ASN A 195 9.95 8.60 -20.07
N ASP A 196 9.22 7.71 -20.72
CA ASP A 196 8.80 7.93 -22.11
C ASP A 196 7.96 9.22 -22.24
N ALA A 197 8.33 10.08 -23.18
CA ALA A 197 7.71 11.39 -23.34
C ALA A 197 6.21 11.30 -23.66
N GLN A 198 5.81 10.32 -24.50
CA GLN A 198 4.40 10.13 -24.87
C GLN A 198 3.58 9.63 -23.66
N GLN A 199 4.18 8.79 -22.81
CA GLN A 199 3.56 8.35 -21.57
C GLN A 199 3.36 9.53 -20.62
N VAL A 200 4.36 10.38 -20.45
CA VAL A 200 4.25 11.59 -19.62
C VAL A 200 3.12 12.48 -20.11
N ASP A 201 3.10 12.83 -21.40
CA ASP A 201 2.07 13.71 -21.98
C ASP A 201 0.66 13.11 -21.83
N ARG A 202 0.49 11.79 -22.03
CA ARG A 202 -0.77 11.08 -21.84
C ARG A 202 -1.25 11.11 -20.39
N ILE A 203 -0.34 11.02 -19.43
CA ILE A 203 -0.69 11.08 -18.01
C ILE A 203 -1.02 12.50 -17.60
N LEU A 204 -0.18 13.48 -17.98
CA LEU A 204 -0.37 14.88 -17.60
C LEU A 204 -1.64 15.48 -18.22
N SER A 205 -2.03 15.07 -19.42
CA SER A 205 -3.28 15.52 -20.05
C SER A 205 -4.55 15.22 -19.24
N LYS A 206 -4.50 14.21 -18.36
CA LYS A 206 -5.59 13.86 -17.44
C LYS A 206 -5.66 14.78 -16.21
N TYR A 207 -4.61 15.54 -15.94
CA TYR A 207 -4.47 16.36 -14.74
C TYR A 207 -4.00 17.79 -15.09
N PRO A 208 -4.79 18.56 -15.86
CA PRO A 208 -4.39 19.89 -16.35
C PRO A 208 -4.14 20.90 -15.22
N GLN A 209 -4.66 20.65 -14.02
CA GLN A 209 -4.43 21.47 -12.82
C GLN A 209 -3.05 21.25 -12.17
N ALA A 210 -2.29 20.22 -12.60
CA ALA A 210 -0.94 19.98 -12.11
C ALA A 210 0.04 20.95 -12.77
N THR A 211 0.81 21.69 -11.98
CA THR A 211 1.80 22.67 -12.47
C THR A 211 3.22 22.35 -12.00
N GLY A 212 3.39 21.25 -11.24
CA GLY A 212 4.67 20.76 -10.78
C GLY A 212 4.55 19.36 -10.20
N PHE A 213 5.67 18.80 -9.77
CA PHE A 213 5.69 17.51 -9.11
C PHE A 213 6.68 17.47 -7.94
N VAL A 214 6.41 16.56 -7.02
CA VAL A 214 7.31 16.17 -5.93
C VAL A 214 7.53 14.65 -5.99
N PRO A 215 8.77 14.16 -5.78
CA PRO A 215 9.04 12.74 -5.72
C PRO A 215 8.31 12.05 -4.56
N LEU A 216 7.96 10.78 -4.75
CA LEU A 216 7.48 9.88 -3.71
C LEU A 216 8.42 8.67 -3.65
N LYS A 217 9.16 8.56 -2.56
CA LYS A 217 9.96 7.38 -2.24
C LYS A 217 9.05 6.25 -1.80
N ALA A 218 9.25 5.05 -2.34
CA ALA A 218 8.46 3.88 -2.01
C ALA A 218 9.34 2.62 -1.98
N ASN A 219 8.77 1.51 -1.46
CA ASN A 219 9.57 0.31 -1.18
C ASN A 219 10.05 -0.44 -2.42
N ALA A 220 9.24 -0.49 -3.47
CA ALA A 220 9.57 -1.22 -4.71
C ALA A 220 9.82 -0.31 -5.89
N VAL A 221 8.98 0.72 -6.07
CA VAL A 221 9.05 1.61 -7.22
C VAL A 221 8.65 3.01 -6.82
N ASP A 222 9.58 3.97 -6.92
CA ASP A 222 9.32 5.38 -6.67
C ASP A 222 8.32 5.96 -7.66
N MET A 223 7.46 6.86 -7.16
CA MET A 223 6.36 7.45 -7.89
C MET A 223 6.48 8.97 -7.93
N THR A 224 5.62 9.59 -8.71
CA THR A 224 5.52 11.04 -8.83
C THR A 224 4.22 11.53 -8.20
N VAL A 225 4.30 12.52 -7.32
CA VAL A 225 3.15 13.26 -6.80
C VAL A 225 2.99 14.55 -7.60
N LEU A 226 1.93 14.62 -8.38
CA LEU A 226 1.56 15.83 -9.13
C LEU A 226 1.01 16.87 -8.16
N ILE A 227 1.47 18.11 -8.29
CA ILE A 227 1.17 19.23 -7.40
C ILE A 227 0.59 20.41 -8.20
N ASN A 228 -0.43 21.05 -7.65
CA ASN A 228 -0.79 22.41 -8.03
C ASN A 228 0.07 23.38 -7.22
N LYS A 229 1.09 23.99 -7.87
CA LYS A 229 2.04 24.89 -7.19
C LYS A 229 1.39 26.17 -6.68
N ASP A 230 0.37 26.69 -7.36
CA ASP A 230 -0.28 27.94 -6.97
C ASP A 230 -1.05 27.78 -5.65
N LYS A 231 -1.71 26.64 -5.50
CA LYS A 231 -2.45 26.29 -4.28
C LYS A 231 -1.59 25.60 -3.22
N GLY A 232 -0.53 24.88 -3.63
CA GLY A 232 0.26 23.99 -2.76
C GLY A 232 -0.50 22.73 -2.38
N GLU A 233 -1.29 22.20 -3.30
CA GLU A 233 -2.15 21.05 -3.11
C GLU A 233 -1.67 19.84 -3.92
N VAL A 234 -1.85 18.65 -3.38
CA VAL A 234 -1.65 17.40 -4.10
C VAL A 234 -2.78 17.19 -5.09
N VAL A 235 -2.45 16.94 -6.34
CA VAL A 235 -3.40 16.63 -7.40
C VAL A 235 -3.61 15.12 -7.51
N LYS A 236 -2.50 14.36 -7.69
CA LYS A 236 -2.55 12.91 -7.86
C LYS A 236 -1.18 12.28 -7.72
N ILE A 237 -1.11 11.06 -7.22
CA ILE A 237 0.06 10.20 -7.35
C ILE A 237 -0.07 9.44 -8.67
N VAL A 238 1.00 9.46 -9.48
CA VAL A 238 1.03 8.82 -10.80
C VAL A 238 2.25 7.91 -10.94
N ASP A 239 2.11 6.87 -11.77
CA ASP A 239 3.16 5.90 -12.06
C ASP A 239 4.15 6.46 -13.11
N LEU A 240 4.94 7.43 -12.67
CA LEU A 240 6.06 8.02 -13.39
C LEU A 240 7.27 8.05 -12.45
N ARG A 241 8.47 7.84 -13.04
CA ARG A 241 9.73 7.90 -12.27
C ARG A 241 10.12 9.36 -12.02
N PRO A 242 10.34 9.78 -10.76
CA PRO A 242 10.73 11.14 -10.42
C PRO A 242 12.24 11.39 -10.55
N TRP A 243 13.03 10.32 -10.68
CA TRP A 243 14.49 10.28 -10.89
C TRP A 243 14.91 8.96 -11.53
N LYS A 244 16.23 8.80 -11.83
CA LYS A 244 16.83 7.53 -12.26
C LYS A 244 17.13 6.65 -11.07
#